data_fd6a485dccae3a8751cd76b922c433b7
#
_entry.id   fd6a485dccae3a8751cd76b922c433b7
#
_cell.length_a   1.000
_cell.length_b   1.000
_cell.length_c   1.000
_cell.angle_alpha   90.00
_cell.angle_beta   90.00
_cell.angle_gamma   90.00
#
_symmetry.space_group_name_H-M   'P 1'
#
loop_
_entity.id
_entity.type
_entity.pdbx_description
1 polymer ?
#
loop_
_entity_poly.entity_id
_entity_poly.type
_entity_poly.pdbx_seq_one_letter_code
_entity_poly.pdbx_strand_id
1 'polypeptide(L)'
;NMRISFAKDPSAYTAVSVVDVINGSIDEGLLENAWVLVGGTAFGMGDIVPTPYSGAATGVELQARLLGSLLDMEVPYTPRSANILKGLLCLLFSVVLYRLAIGGDRIKAYGLPVAAVVLPAAALTLHLVLLQSADLWLGWLFPALYGTSAASFLLLFELSRVRSERSRVFTNLNSYLPDNIAKEIAYSLPSSSINARRCDVTLLS
;
A
#
# COMPACT_ATOMS: atom_id res chain seq x y z
N ASN A 1 6.98 7.46 -18.44
CA ASN A 1 8.26 6.99 -17.88
C ASN A 1 8.32 5.48 -18.06
N MET A 2 9.40 5.00 -18.66
CA MET A 2 9.73 3.58 -18.80
C MET A 2 10.56 3.14 -17.61
N ARG A 3 10.46 1.87 -17.22
CA ARG A 3 11.22 1.26 -16.14
C ARG A 3 11.98 0.06 -16.71
N ILE A 4 13.22 -0.15 -16.27
CA ILE A 4 14.00 -1.31 -16.69
C ILE A 4 13.47 -2.53 -15.95
N SER A 5 13.17 -3.60 -16.69
CA SER A 5 12.83 -4.89 -16.11
C SER A 5 14.10 -5.60 -15.63
N PHE A 6 14.07 -6.12 -14.41
CA PHE A 6 15.12 -6.97 -13.84
C PHE A 6 14.63 -8.41 -13.69
N ALA A 7 13.65 -8.82 -14.49
CA ALA A 7 13.10 -10.19 -14.45
C ALA A 7 14.12 -11.23 -14.95
N LYS A 8 14.96 -10.85 -15.92
CA LYS A 8 16.01 -11.76 -16.45
C LYS A 8 17.26 -11.70 -15.60
N ASP A 9 17.85 -12.87 -15.36
CA ASP A 9 19.15 -13.02 -14.72
C ASP A 9 20.28 -12.39 -15.58
N PRO A 10 21.39 -11.88 -14.98
CA PRO A 10 22.55 -11.39 -15.73
C PRO A 10 23.12 -12.39 -16.73
N SER A 11 23.06 -13.68 -16.44
CA SER A 11 23.54 -14.76 -17.33
C SER A 11 22.77 -14.87 -18.66
N ALA A 12 21.61 -14.23 -18.79
CA ALA A 12 20.87 -14.16 -20.05
C ALA A 12 21.51 -13.26 -21.10
N TYR A 13 22.53 -12.47 -20.72
CA TYR A 13 23.26 -11.58 -21.60
C TYR A 13 24.73 -12.08 -21.71
N THR A 14 25.15 -12.41 -22.93
CA THR A 14 26.53 -12.83 -23.19
C THR A 14 27.45 -11.62 -23.28
N ALA A 15 28.46 -11.56 -22.43
CA ALA A 15 29.48 -10.53 -22.46
C ALA A 15 30.76 -11.11 -23.06
N VAL A 16 31.31 -10.42 -24.05
CA VAL A 16 32.50 -10.84 -24.76
C VAL A 16 33.53 -9.71 -24.76
N SER A 17 34.80 -10.04 -24.60
CA SER A 17 35.90 -9.05 -24.68
C SER A 17 36.08 -8.56 -26.12
N VAL A 18 36.21 -7.24 -26.30
CA VAL A 18 36.53 -6.65 -27.62
C VAL A 18 37.86 -7.21 -28.20
N VAL A 19 38.79 -7.55 -27.32
CA VAL A 19 40.10 -8.14 -27.75
C VAL A 19 39.87 -9.52 -28.36
N ASP A 20 38.98 -10.34 -27.81
CA ASP A 20 38.66 -11.67 -28.34
C ASP A 20 37.94 -11.58 -29.70
N VAL A 21 37.08 -10.54 -29.87
CA VAL A 21 36.45 -10.25 -31.17
C VAL A 21 37.47 -9.90 -32.23
N ILE A 22 38.44 -9.00 -31.91
CA ILE A 22 39.47 -8.54 -32.85
C ILE A 22 40.41 -9.69 -33.20
N ASN A 23 40.73 -10.56 -32.25
CA ASN A 23 41.62 -11.70 -32.46
C ASN A 23 40.91 -12.89 -33.16
N GLY A 24 39.62 -12.82 -33.43
CA GLY A 24 38.84 -13.92 -34.01
C GLY A 24 38.75 -15.15 -33.10
N SER A 25 38.86 -14.95 -31.78
CA SER A 25 38.84 -16.04 -30.79
C SER A 25 37.46 -16.47 -30.39
N ILE A 26 36.42 -15.79 -30.92
CA ILE A 26 35.01 -16.09 -30.66
C ILE A 26 34.39 -16.89 -31.79
N ASP A 27 33.38 -17.70 -31.42
CA ASP A 27 32.57 -18.40 -32.41
C ASP A 27 31.80 -17.36 -33.27
N GLU A 28 31.97 -17.42 -34.60
CA GLU A 28 31.31 -16.50 -35.55
C GLU A 28 29.79 -16.58 -35.40
N GLY A 29 29.24 -17.74 -35.09
CA GLY A 29 27.80 -17.95 -34.86
C GLY A 29 27.23 -17.16 -33.66
N LEU A 30 28.09 -16.74 -32.73
CA LEU A 30 27.64 -15.98 -31.55
C LEU A 30 27.18 -14.55 -31.90
N LEU A 31 27.77 -13.95 -32.92
CA LEU A 31 27.46 -12.58 -33.35
C LEU A 31 26.47 -12.55 -34.53
N GLU A 32 26.19 -13.70 -35.15
CA GLU A 32 25.25 -13.78 -36.27
C GLU A 32 23.81 -13.48 -35.83
N ASN A 33 23.19 -12.51 -36.48
CA ASN A 33 21.84 -12.02 -36.16
C ASN A 33 21.66 -11.52 -34.71
N ALA A 34 22.74 -11.17 -34.02
CA ALA A 34 22.73 -10.68 -32.66
C ALA A 34 22.71 -9.14 -32.58
N TRP A 35 22.00 -8.60 -31.59
CA TRP A 35 22.10 -7.19 -31.21
C TRP A 35 23.36 -7.03 -30.34
N VAL A 36 24.31 -6.26 -30.81
CA VAL A 36 25.62 -6.04 -30.13
C VAL A 36 25.64 -4.64 -29.55
N LEU A 37 25.90 -4.54 -28.25
CA LEU A 37 26.18 -3.30 -27.54
C LEU A 37 27.66 -3.24 -27.18
N VAL A 38 28.30 -2.14 -27.51
CA VAL A 38 29.70 -1.91 -27.17
C VAL A 38 29.80 -0.83 -26.10
N GLY A 39 30.53 -1.12 -25.03
CA GLY A 39 30.69 -0.15 -23.92
C GLY A 39 31.90 -0.47 -23.05
N GLY A 40 32.31 0.53 -22.27
CA GLY A 40 33.41 0.38 -21.31
C GLY A 40 32.92 -0.34 -20.05
N THR A 41 33.60 -1.41 -19.65
CA THR A 41 33.31 -2.17 -18.43
C THR A 41 34.44 -2.09 -17.39
N ALA A 42 35.57 -1.46 -17.77
CA ALA A 42 36.71 -1.31 -16.86
C ALA A 42 36.40 -0.33 -15.73
N PHE A 43 36.92 -0.64 -14.55
CA PHE A 43 36.74 0.21 -13.38
C PHE A 43 37.23 1.64 -13.64
N GLY A 44 36.39 2.64 -13.39
CA GLY A 44 36.70 4.06 -13.61
C GLY A 44 36.48 4.57 -15.04
N MET A 45 36.09 3.73 -16.00
CA MET A 45 35.83 4.14 -17.40
C MET A 45 34.36 4.25 -17.75
N GLY A 46 33.43 3.86 -16.86
CA GLY A 46 32.01 3.89 -17.13
C GLY A 46 31.18 4.25 -15.90
N ASP A 47 29.91 4.57 -16.13
CA ASP A 47 28.95 4.78 -15.07
C ASP A 47 28.69 3.45 -14.35
N ILE A 48 28.81 3.47 -13.02
CA ILE A 48 28.49 2.35 -12.16
C ILE A 48 27.12 2.61 -11.54
N VAL A 49 26.21 1.67 -11.72
CA VAL A 49 24.83 1.77 -11.22
C VAL A 49 24.51 0.57 -10.33
N PRO A 50 23.99 0.76 -9.12
CA PRO A 50 23.52 -0.35 -8.31
C PRO A 50 22.28 -0.98 -8.93
N THR A 51 22.26 -2.31 -9.00
CA THR A 51 21.15 -3.12 -9.50
C THR A 51 20.73 -4.15 -8.44
N PRO A 52 19.55 -4.77 -8.57
CA PRO A 52 19.14 -5.84 -7.64
C PRO A 52 20.09 -7.05 -7.61
N TYR A 53 20.88 -7.27 -8.67
CA TYR A 53 21.79 -8.40 -8.78
C TYR A 53 23.24 -8.04 -8.41
N SER A 54 23.63 -6.77 -8.58
CA SER A 54 24.98 -6.30 -8.32
C SER A 54 24.98 -4.88 -7.78
N GLY A 55 25.79 -4.64 -6.76
CA GLY A 55 26.01 -3.28 -6.24
C GLY A 55 26.77 -2.35 -7.21
N ALA A 56 27.38 -2.92 -8.29
CA ALA A 56 28.24 -2.21 -9.22
C ALA A 56 28.08 -2.76 -10.65
N ALA A 57 26.91 -2.63 -11.24
CA ALA A 57 26.69 -2.96 -12.64
C ALA A 57 27.14 -1.82 -13.54
N THR A 58 27.65 -2.16 -14.73
CA THR A 58 28.09 -1.17 -15.71
C THR A 58 26.92 -0.57 -16.49
N GLY A 59 27.05 0.69 -16.93
CA GLY A 59 26.01 1.35 -17.72
C GLY A 59 25.65 0.60 -19.00
N VAL A 60 26.58 -0.07 -19.65
CA VAL A 60 26.32 -0.89 -20.83
C VAL A 60 25.47 -2.11 -20.52
N GLU A 61 25.64 -2.74 -19.36
CA GLU A 61 24.77 -3.83 -18.91
C GLU A 61 23.33 -3.33 -18.73
N LEU A 62 23.16 -2.14 -18.15
CA LEU A 62 21.85 -1.53 -17.97
C LEU A 62 21.16 -1.24 -19.31
N GLN A 63 21.94 -0.75 -20.31
CA GLN A 63 21.45 -0.52 -21.67
C GLN A 63 21.08 -1.82 -22.37
N ALA A 64 21.86 -2.90 -22.18
CA ALA A 64 21.54 -4.22 -22.72
C ALA A 64 20.23 -4.76 -22.14
N ARG A 65 20.02 -4.61 -20.84
CA ARG A 65 18.77 -4.97 -20.15
C ARG A 65 17.57 -4.16 -20.68
N LEU A 66 17.75 -2.85 -20.86
CA LEU A 66 16.70 -2.00 -21.42
C LEU A 66 16.34 -2.42 -22.85
N LEU A 67 17.35 -2.67 -23.69
CA LEU A 67 17.15 -3.13 -25.06
C LEU A 67 16.44 -4.49 -25.09
N GLY A 68 16.90 -5.45 -24.28
CA GLY A 68 16.26 -6.76 -24.18
C GLY A 68 14.80 -6.66 -23.75
N SER A 69 14.50 -5.85 -22.71
CA SER A 69 13.13 -5.61 -22.27
C SER A 69 12.25 -4.98 -23.36
N LEU A 70 12.80 -4.08 -24.16
CA LEU A 70 12.09 -3.46 -25.28
C LEU A 70 11.79 -4.46 -26.40
N LEU A 71 12.75 -5.33 -26.72
CA LEU A 71 12.58 -6.38 -27.74
C LEU A 71 11.56 -7.43 -27.32
N ASP A 72 11.54 -7.78 -26.04
CA ASP A 72 10.58 -8.72 -25.45
C ASP A 72 9.20 -8.07 -25.21
N MET A 73 9.05 -6.76 -25.41
CA MET A 73 7.85 -5.98 -25.06
C MET A 73 7.48 -6.02 -23.56
N GLU A 74 8.41 -6.35 -22.68
CA GLU A 74 8.24 -6.45 -21.23
C GLU A 74 8.76 -5.20 -20.52
N VAL A 75 8.28 -4.03 -20.89
CA VAL A 75 8.70 -2.75 -20.30
C VAL A 75 7.60 -2.14 -19.45
N PRO A 76 7.70 -2.24 -18.12
CA PRO A 76 6.71 -1.59 -17.25
C PRO A 76 6.73 -0.08 -17.46
N TYR A 77 5.58 0.50 -17.77
CA TYR A 77 5.46 1.92 -18.01
C TYR A 77 4.37 2.58 -17.16
N THR A 78 4.58 3.86 -16.85
CA THR A 78 3.56 4.67 -16.18
C THR A 78 2.76 5.44 -17.22
N PRO A 79 1.46 5.13 -17.43
CA PRO A 79 0.64 5.83 -18.40
C PRO A 79 0.42 7.30 -18.00
N ARG A 80 0.14 8.16 -18.97
CA ARG A 80 -0.16 9.58 -18.71
C ARG A 80 -1.41 9.74 -17.83
N SER A 81 -2.34 8.82 -17.92
CA SER A 81 -3.58 8.78 -17.15
C SER A 81 -3.40 8.20 -15.72
N ALA A 82 -2.20 7.76 -15.33
CA ALA A 82 -1.97 7.13 -14.02
C ALA A 82 -2.44 7.99 -12.84
N ASN A 83 -2.26 9.31 -12.92
CA ASN A 83 -2.71 10.22 -11.85
C ASN A 83 -4.24 10.33 -11.79
N ILE A 84 -4.92 10.27 -12.93
CA ILE A 84 -6.39 10.24 -12.99
C ILE A 84 -6.90 8.94 -12.38
N LEU A 85 -6.29 7.80 -12.74
CA LEU A 85 -6.65 6.49 -12.18
C LEU A 85 -6.47 6.45 -10.65
N LYS A 86 -5.36 6.98 -10.14
CA LYS A 86 -5.13 7.11 -8.68
C LYS A 86 -6.19 7.98 -8.02
N GLY A 87 -6.55 9.11 -8.66
CA GLY A 87 -7.61 10.00 -8.17
C GLY A 87 -8.97 9.30 -8.10
N LEU A 88 -9.34 8.53 -9.13
CA LEU A 88 -10.57 7.73 -9.16
C LEU A 88 -10.56 6.65 -8.07
N LEU A 89 -9.42 6.00 -7.84
CA LEU A 89 -9.29 5.01 -6.77
C LEU A 89 -9.43 5.65 -5.38
N CYS A 90 -8.84 6.82 -5.15
CA CYS A 90 -9.03 7.57 -3.91
C CYS A 90 -10.50 8.00 -3.73
N LEU A 91 -11.17 8.41 -4.79
CA LEU A 91 -12.59 8.75 -4.76
C LEU A 91 -13.44 7.53 -4.41
N LEU A 92 -13.15 6.37 -5.00
CA LEU A 92 -13.80 5.11 -4.64
C LEU A 92 -13.62 4.79 -3.16
N PHE A 93 -12.39 4.91 -2.63
CA PHE A 93 -12.11 4.70 -1.21
C PHE A 93 -12.88 5.68 -0.33
N SER A 94 -13.00 6.96 -0.75
CA SER A 94 -13.80 7.96 -0.04
C SER A 94 -15.27 7.57 0.03
N VAL A 95 -15.85 7.06 -1.06
CA VAL A 95 -17.24 6.60 -1.10
C VAL A 95 -17.44 5.41 -0.16
N VAL A 96 -16.53 4.45 -0.16
CA VAL A 96 -16.58 3.29 0.75
C VAL A 96 -16.52 3.75 2.21
N LEU A 97 -15.54 4.59 2.56
CA LEU A 97 -15.40 5.13 3.92
C LEU A 97 -16.62 5.96 4.35
N TYR A 98 -17.16 6.75 3.45
CA TYR A 98 -18.38 7.52 3.70
C TYR A 98 -19.58 6.60 4.00
N ARG A 99 -19.75 5.52 3.23
CA ARG A 99 -20.82 4.52 3.50
C ARG A 99 -20.64 3.85 4.85
N LEU A 100 -19.40 3.51 5.23
CA LEU A 100 -19.10 2.95 6.55
C LEU A 100 -19.36 3.97 7.67
N ALA A 101 -19.03 5.25 7.45
CA ALA A 101 -19.23 6.32 8.44
C ALA A 101 -20.70 6.65 8.70
N ILE A 102 -21.60 6.46 7.73
CA ILE A 102 -23.05 6.66 7.90
C ILE A 102 -23.71 5.40 8.46
N GLY A 103 -23.08 4.25 8.39
CA GLY A 103 -23.61 2.99 8.88
C GLY A 103 -23.96 3.01 10.37
N GLY A 104 -24.69 1.99 10.83
CA GLY A 104 -24.98 1.80 12.26
C GLY A 104 -23.74 1.55 13.09
N ASP A 105 -23.82 1.70 14.40
CA ASP A 105 -22.68 1.63 15.32
C ASP A 105 -21.85 0.33 15.20
N ARG A 106 -22.50 -0.80 14.92
CA ARG A 106 -21.79 -2.07 14.66
C ARG A 106 -20.96 -2.03 13.38
N ILE A 107 -21.51 -1.41 12.32
CA ILE A 107 -20.80 -1.28 11.03
C ILE A 107 -19.59 -0.38 11.19
N LYS A 108 -19.71 0.72 11.94
CA LYS A 108 -18.58 1.63 12.23
C LYS A 108 -17.51 0.95 13.07
N ALA A 109 -17.91 0.24 14.14
CA ALA A 109 -16.99 -0.38 15.08
C ALA A 109 -16.09 -1.43 14.43
N TYR A 110 -16.60 -2.22 13.50
CA TYR A 110 -15.84 -3.27 12.80
C TYR A 110 -15.40 -2.86 11.40
N GLY A 111 -16.21 -2.11 10.69
CA GLY A 111 -15.96 -1.74 9.30
C GLY A 111 -14.78 -0.77 9.12
N LEU A 112 -14.61 0.22 10.00
CA LEU A 112 -13.52 1.19 9.90
C LEU A 112 -12.13 0.56 10.16
N PRO A 113 -11.91 -0.26 11.21
CA PRO A 113 -10.65 -0.97 11.38
C PRO A 113 -10.33 -1.93 10.23
N VAL A 114 -11.35 -2.66 9.74
CA VAL A 114 -11.19 -3.56 8.58
C VAL A 114 -10.83 -2.76 7.33
N ALA A 115 -11.49 -1.64 7.08
CA ALA A 115 -11.19 -0.79 5.93
C ALA A 115 -9.74 -0.25 5.96
N ALA A 116 -9.19 0.08 7.14
CA ALA A 116 -7.82 0.54 7.29
C ALA A 116 -6.78 -0.49 6.78
N VAL A 117 -7.11 -1.78 6.77
CA VAL A 117 -6.26 -2.86 6.27
C VAL A 117 -6.63 -3.25 4.84
N VAL A 118 -7.92 -3.36 4.55
CA VAL A 118 -8.42 -3.85 3.24
C VAL A 118 -8.15 -2.85 2.11
N LEU A 119 -8.30 -1.54 2.36
CA LEU A 119 -8.09 -0.54 1.32
C LEU A 119 -6.64 -0.49 0.80
N PRO A 120 -5.58 -0.45 1.65
CA PRO A 120 -4.21 -0.53 1.16
C PRO A 120 -3.89 -1.88 0.50
N ALA A 121 -4.43 -2.98 1.02
CA ALA A 121 -4.28 -4.29 0.40
C ALA A 121 -4.93 -4.33 -1.00
N ALA A 122 -6.13 -3.76 -1.16
CA ALA A 122 -6.80 -3.63 -2.46
C ALA A 122 -6.01 -2.76 -3.46
N ALA A 123 -5.40 -1.66 -2.99
CA ALA A 123 -4.53 -0.82 -3.83
C ALA A 123 -3.30 -1.59 -4.31
N LEU A 124 -2.69 -2.38 -3.42
CA LEU A 124 -1.52 -3.21 -3.75
C LEU A 124 -1.90 -4.33 -4.73
N THR A 125 -2.98 -5.07 -4.46
CA THR A 125 -3.43 -6.15 -5.34
C THR A 125 -3.80 -5.64 -6.72
N LEU A 126 -4.50 -4.52 -6.82
CA LEU A 126 -4.81 -3.87 -8.09
C LEU A 126 -3.53 -3.49 -8.86
N HIS A 127 -2.55 -2.92 -8.16
CA HIS A 127 -1.26 -2.59 -8.76
C HIS A 127 -0.53 -3.84 -9.30
N LEU A 128 -0.49 -4.93 -8.52
CA LEU A 128 0.17 -6.17 -8.93
C LEU A 128 -0.54 -6.80 -10.14
N VAL A 129 -1.87 -6.83 -10.15
CA VAL A 129 -2.64 -7.34 -11.29
C VAL A 129 -2.38 -6.53 -12.56
N LEU A 130 -2.40 -5.19 -12.47
CA LEU A 130 -2.13 -4.31 -13.62
C LEU A 130 -0.68 -4.44 -14.10
N LEU A 131 0.26 -4.66 -13.19
CA LEU A 131 1.65 -4.87 -13.54
C LEU A 131 1.85 -6.21 -14.28
N GLN A 132 1.22 -7.29 -13.81
CA GLN A 132 1.36 -8.61 -14.41
C GLN A 132 0.57 -8.77 -15.72
N SER A 133 -0.58 -8.11 -15.85
CA SER A 133 -1.46 -8.30 -17.01
C SER A 133 -1.23 -7.30 -18.15
N ALA A 134 -0.68 -6.14 -17.85
CA ALA A 134 -0.60 -5.03 -18.82
C ALA A 134 0.70 -4.20 -18.72
N ASP A 135 1.68 -4.64 -17.94
CA ASP A 135 2.92 -3.90 -17.65
C ASP A 135 2.70 -2.46 -17.18
N LEU A 136 1.54 -2.21 -16.54
CA LEU A 136 1.14 -0.90 -16.07
C LEU A 136 1.61 -0.63 -14.64
N TRP A 137 2.50 0.35 -14.48
CA TRP A 137 2.90 0.82 -13.17
C TRP A 137 1.97 1.92 -12.65
N LEU A 138 1.00 1.55 -11.82
CA LEU A 138 0.03 2.51 -11.26
C LEU A 138 0.57 3.30 -10.06
N GLY A 139 1.49 2.73 -9.27
CA GLY A 139 1.99 3.35 -8.04
C GLY A 139 0.94 3.32 -6.92
N TRP A 140 0.85 2.21 -6.24
CA TRP A 140 -0.16 1.90 -5.20
C TRP A 140 0.01 2.68 -3.89
N LEU A 141 1.21 3.17 -3.61
CA LEU A 141 1.58 3.76 -2.31
C LEU A 141 0.69 4.96 -1.94
N PHE A 142 0.42 5.85 -2.89
CA PHE A 142 -0.39 7.04 -2.63
C PHE A 142 -1.85 6.70 -2.26
N PRO A 143 -2.60 5.89 -3.04
CA PRO A 143 -3.94 5.46 -2.65
C PRO A 143 -3.96 4.66 -1.35
N ALA A 144 -2.95 3.83 -1.08
CA ALA A 144 -2.84 3.06 0.15
C ALA A 144 -2.69 3.97 1.38
N LEU A 145 -1.76 4.93 1.34
CA LEU A 145 -1.58 5.91 2.42
C LEU A 145 -2.84 6.76 2.63
N TYR A 146 -3.48 7.20 1.54
CA TYR A 146 -4.73 7.92 1.62
C TYR A 146 -5.83 7.11 2.31
N GLY A 147 -6.07 5.88 1.86
CA GLY A 147 -7.10 5.00 2.44
C GLY A 147 -6.86 4.70 3.91
N THR A 148 -5.60 4.38 4.28
CA THR A 148 -5.23 4.09 5.67
C THR A 148 -5.38 5.32 6.57
N SER A 149 -4.89 6.48 6.14
CA SER A 149 -4.96 7.71 6.93
C SER A 149 -6.40 8.18 7.11
N ALA A 150 -7.22 8.15 6.06
CA ALA A 150 -8.61 8.53 6.12
C ALA A 150 -9.43 7.58 7.02
N ALA A 151 -9.24 6.26 6.90
CA ALA A 151 -9.88 5.28 7.77
C ALA A 151 -9.47 5.45 9.24
N SER A 152 -8.18 5.68 9.51
CA SER A 152 -7.66 5.92 10.86
C SER A 152 -8.22 7.20 11.47
N PHE A 153 -8.31 8.26 10.69
CA PHE A 153 -8.90 9.52 11.14
C PHE A 153 -10.39 9.36 11.52
N LEU A 154 -11.17 8.69 10.67
CA LEU A 154 -12.58 8.40 10.96
C LEU A 154 -12.75 7.52 12.21
N LEU A 155 -11.88 6.53 12.39
CA LEU A 155 -11.87 5.66 13.56
C LEU A 155 -11.59 6.46 14.83
N LEU A 156 -10.56 7.31 14.83
CA LEU A 156 -10.22 8.16 15.97
C LEU A 156 -11.36 9.14 16.30
N PHE A 157 -11.97 9.71 15.27
CA PHE A 157 -13.13 10.60 15.44
C PHE A 157 -14.29 9.88 16.09
N GLU A 158 -14.64 8.68 15.63
CA GLU A 158 -15.73 7.88 16.20
C GLU A 158 -15.43 7.44 17.65
N LEU A 159 -14.20 7.02 17.94
CA LEU A 159 -13.78 6.71 19.31
C LEU A 159 -13.90 7.93 20.24
N SER A 160 -13.50 9.10 19.76
CA SER A 160 -13.62 10.35 20.54
C SER A 160 -15.09 10.71 20.80
N ARG A 161 -15.94 10.54 19.79
CA ARG A 161 -17.38 10.77 19.89
C ARG A 161 -18.01 9.86 20.94
N VAL A 162 -17.77 8.55 20.85
CA VAL A 162 -18.29 7.56 21.81
C VAL A 162 -17.82 7.87 23.23
N ARG A 163 -16.55 8.24 23.41
CA ARG A 163 -16.03 8.64 24.73
C ARG A 163 -16.73 9.89 25.26
N SER A 164 -16.90 10.89 24.43
CA SER A 164 -17.58 12.14 24.80
C SER A 164 -19.05 11.91 25.18
N GLU A 165 -19.77 11.08 24.43
CA GLU A 165 -21.17 10.72 24.74
C GLU A 165 -21.27 10.00 26.08
N ARG A 166 -20.39 9.02 26.35
CA ARG A 166 -20.33 8.33 27.64
C ARG A 166 -20.01 9.28 28.81
N SER A 167 -19.06 10.19 28.61
CA SER A 167 -18.71 11.20 29.63
C SER A 167 -19.88 12.13 29.94
N ARG A 168 -20.63 12.57 28.92
CA ARG A 168 -21.84 13.41 29.11
C ARG A 168 -22.91 12.67 29.87
N VAL A 169 -23.18 11.40 29.51
CA VAL A 169 -24.15 10.57 30.23
C VAL A 169 -23.75 10.42 31.70
N PHE A 170 -22.48 10.11 31.95
CA PHE A 170 -21.94 10.00 33.31
C PHE A 170 -22.11 11.31 34.11
N THR A 171 -21.73 12.45 33.53
CA THR A 171 -21.84 13.75 34.19
C THR A 171 -23.32 14.10 34.53
N ASN A 172 -24.24 13.81 33.62
CA ASN A 172 -25.68 14.04 33.86
C ASN A 172 -26.21 13.12 34.95
N LEU A 173 -25.85 11.84 34.95
CA LEU A 173 -26.28 10.88 35.98
C LEU A 173 -25.68 11.18 37.36
N ASN A 174 -24.46 11.66 37.43
CA ASN A 174 -23.77 12.01 38.66
C ASN A 174 -24.40 13.21 39.39
N SER A 175 -25.20 14.01 38.69
CA SER A 175 -25.96 15.09 39.31
C SER A 175 -27.19 14.61 40.11
N TYR A 176 -27.65 13.38 39.89
CA TYR A 176 -28.84 12.80 40.50
C TYR A 176 -28.59 11.50 41.27
N LEU A 177 -27.49 10.82 41.05
CA LEU A 177 -27.19 9.51 41.60
C LEU A 177 -25.78 9.49 42.26
N PRO A 178 -25.57 8.67 43.31
CA PRO A 178 -24.26 8.44 43.88
C PRO A 178 -23.27 7.94 42.80
N ASP A 179 -21.98 8.38 42.87
CA ASP A 179 -20.90 8.10 41.91
C ASP A 179 -20.80 6.64 41.47
N ASN A 180 -20.97 5.72 42.42
CA ASN A 180 -20.87 4.28 42.14
C ASN A 180 -21.96 3.77 41.19
N ILE A 181 -23.21 4.27 41.39
CA ILE A 181 -24.37 3.88 40.57
C ILE A 181 -24.32 4.57 39.20
N ALA A 182 -23.93 5.85 39.18
CA ALA A 182 -23.75 6.59 37.94
C ALA A 182 -22.69 5.96 37.00
N LYS A 183 -21.57 5.47 37.57
CA LYS A 183 -20.53 4.72 36.82
C LYS A 183 -21.06 3.41 36.28
N GLU A 184 -21.77 2.63 37.09
CA GLU A 184 -22.31 1.34 36.67
C GLU A 184 -23.30 1.51 35.50
N ILE A 185 -24.17 2.50 35.52
CA ILE A 185 -25.14 2.78 34.46
C ILE A 185 -24.46 3.33 33.19
N ALA A 186 -23.49 4.25 33.33
CA ALA A 186 -22.84 4.90 32.20
C ALA A 186 -21.87 3.97 31.43
N TYR A 187 -21.27 3.00 32.11
CA TYR A 187 -20.24 2.11 31.55
C TYR A 187 -20.68 0.65 31.44
N SER A 188 -21.82 0.23 32.03
CA SER A 188 -22.39 -1.08 31.77
C SER A 188 -22.98 -1.13 30.37
N LEU A 189 -22.80 -2.26 29.68
CA LEU A 189 -23.52 -2.54 28.45
C LEU A 189 -25.02 -2.52 28.75
N PRO A 190 -25.89 -2.00 27.84
CA PRO A 190 -27.33 -2.09 28.02
C PRO A 190 -27.72 -3.58 28.09
N SER A 191 -27.87 -4.10 29.29
CA SER A 191 -28.41 -5.44 29.49
C SER A 191 -29.92 -5.35 29.38
N SER A 192 -30.54 -6.28 28.65
CA SER A 192 -32.00 -6.40 28.54
C SER A 192 -32.67 -6.83 29.85
N SER A 193 -31.88 -7.10 30.89
CA SER A 193 -32.33 -7.45 32.22
C SER A 193 -32.03 -6.32 33.22
N ILE A 194 -33.04 -5.55 33.59
CA ILE A 194 -32.98 -4.68 34.76
C ILE A 194 -32.95 -5.62 35.96
N ASN A 195 -31.80 -5.88 36.53
CA ASN A 195 -31.68 -6.56 37.81
C ASN A 195 -32.14 -5.59 38.90
N ALA A 196 -33.45 -5.61 39.19
CA ALA A 196 -33.99 -4.91 40.35
C ALA A 196 -33.43 -5.53 41.63
N ARG A 197 -32.50 -4.81 42.30
CA ARG A 197 -31.96 -5.20 43.58
C ARG A 197 -32.77 -4.55 44.68
N ARG A 198 -33.36 -5.33 45.56
CA ARG A 198 -34.07 -4.82 46.74
C ARG A 198 -33.02 -4.22 47.69
N CYS A 199 -33.10 -2.93 47.93
CA CYS A 199 -32.29 -2.24 48.92
C CYS A 199 -33.19 -1.68 50.01
N ASP A 200 -32.85 -1.87 51.28
CA ASP A 200 -33.52 -1.21 52.39
C ASP A 200 -33.03 0.24 52.45
N VAL A 201 -33.92 1.18 52.23
CA VAL A 201 -33.64 2.63 52.28
C VAL A 201 -34.24 3.21 53.51
N THR A 202 -33.40 3.73 54.42
CA THR A 202 -33.85 4.53 55.57
C THR A 202 -33.94 5.98 55.12
N LEU A 203 -35.16 6.51 55.13
CA LEU A 203 -35.42 7.94 54.95
C LEU A 203 -35.36 8.61 56.30
N LEU A 204 -34.37 9.48 56.51
CA LEU A 204 -34.33 10.44 57.60
C LEU A 204 -35.14 11.69 57.18
N SER A 205 -36.29 11.93 57.85
CA SER A 205 -37.09 13.15 57.74
C SER A 205 -36.60 14.22 58.67
#